data_b4898e5c71372daca6e3ef2d0278d002
#
_entry.id   b4898e5c71372daca6e3ef2d0278d002
#
_cell.length_a   1.000
_cell.length_b   1.000
_cell.length_c   1.000
_cell.angle_alpha   90.00
_cell.angle_beta   90.00
_cell.angle_gamma   90.00
#
_symmetry.space_group_name_H-M   'P 1'
#
loop_
_entity.id
_entity.type
_entity.pdbx_description
1 polymer ?
#
loop_
_entity_poly.entity_id
_entity_poly.type
_entity_poly.pdbx_seq_one_letter_code
_entity_poly.pdbx_strand_id
1 'polypeptide(L)'
;MQTVEIMEQTFDSESNDIALYLAMSRKAEEEGHHEIASYLLNVAVDEAQHAAAFAALLGKIKDTRTNLVNMLANEVKAEKDKWKASKIASTEGHEEASQFFEKSMQDERKHKDGLKRVLSKLGKGLKQE
;
A
#
# COMPACT_ATOMS: atom_id res chain seq x y z
N MET A 1 -5.86 -22.85 -13.35
CA MET A 1 -6.74 -22.27 -14.39
C MET A 1 -6.05 -21.05 -14.98
N GLN A 2 -5.93 -21.07 -16.28
CA GLN A 2 -5.12 -20.06 -16.99
C GLN A 2 -5.59 -18.62 -16.74
N THR A 3 -6.91 -18.38 -16.74
CA THR A 3 -7.45 -17.03 -16.51
C THR A 3 -7.08 -16.50 -15.14
N VAL A 4 -7.16 -17.32 -14.10
CA VAL A 4 -6.80 -16.91 -12.74
C VAL A 4 -5.31 -16.57 -12.64
N GLU A 5 -4.46 -17.38 -13.26
CA GLU A 5 -3.02 -17.12 -13.29
C GLU A 5 -2.70 -15.81 -13.99
N ILE A 6 -3.37 -15.54 -15.11
CA ILE A 6 -3.19 -14.28 -15.86
C ILE A 6 -3.63 -13.11 -15.00
N MET A 7 -4.77 -13.21 -14.30
CA MET A 7 -5.25 -12.15 -13.42
C MET A 7 -4.29 -11.88 -12.26
N GLU A 8 -3.70 -12.93 -11.67
CA GLU A 8 -2.70 -12.77 -10.61
C GLU A 8 -1.46 -12.02 -11.12
N GLN A 9 -0.95 -12.42 -12.28
CA GLN A 9 0.20 -11.77 -12.88
C GLN A 9 -0.11 -10.31 -13.24
N THR A 10 -1.30 -10.05 -13.75
CA THR A 10 -1.74 -8.70 -14.12
C THR A 10 -1.89 -7.83 -12.86
N PHE A 11 -2.47 -8.38 -11.81
CA PHE A 11 -2.59 -7.66 -10.54
C PHE A 11 -1.20 -7.25 -10.01
N ASP A 12 -0.25 -8.17 -10.02
CA ASP A 12 1.11 -7.89 -9.55
C ASP A 12 1.80 -6.84 -10.42
N SER A 13 1.67 -6.96 -11.75
CA SER A 13 2.26 -6.04 -12.71
C SER A 13 1.69 -4.63 -12.55
N GLU A 14 0.36 -4.48 -12.47
CA GLU A 14 -0.26 -3.17 -12.32
C GLU A 14 0.01 -2.57 -10.94
N SER A 15 0.10 -3.39 -9.89
CA SER A 15 0.48 -2.92 -8.56
C SER A 15 1.90 -2.35 -8.57
N ASN A 16 2.82 -3.00 -9.26
CA ASN A 16 4.18 -2.50 -9.44
C ASN A 16 4.19 -1.18 -10.24
N ASP A 17 3.39 -1.10 -11.30
CA ASP A 17 3.32 0.08 -12.16
C ASP A 17 2.79 1.30 -11.42
N ILE A 18 1.83 1.13 -10.49
CA ILE A 18 1.32 2.23 -9.65
C ILE A 18 2.49 2.92 -8.94
N ALA A 19 3.35 2.14 -8.29
CA ALA A 19 4.49 2.69 -7.56
C ALA A 19 5.46 3.40 -8.49
N LEU A 20 5.74 2.82 -9.67
CA LEU A 20 6.67 3.41 -10.64
C LEU A 20 6.11 4.73 -11.20
N TYR A 21 4.84 4.77 -11.62
CA TYR A 21 4.24 5.99 -12.12
C TYR A 21 4.21 7.09 -11.06
N LEU A 22 3.92 6.75 -9.82
CA LEU A 22 3.94 7.73 -8.73
C LEU A 22 5.35 8.29 -8.52
N ALA A 23 6.36 7.42 -8.50
CA ALA A 23 7.76 7.86 -8.36
C ALA A 23 8.21 8.72 -9.55
N MET A 24 7.80 8.34 -10.78
CA MET A 24 8.10 9.11 -11.98
C MET A 24 7.42 10.48 -11.94
N SER A 25 6.19 10.55 -11.43
CA SER A 25 5.48 11.82 -11.24
C SER A 25 6.25 12.75 -10.30
N ARG A 26 6.76 12.23 -9.19
CA ARG A 26 7.56 13.00 -8.24
C ARG A 26 8.84 13.52 -8.88
N LYS A 27 9.50 12.69 -9.69
CA LYS A 27 10.71 13.09 -10.41
C LYS A 27 10.42 14.18 -11.43
N ALA A 28 9.34 14.04 -12.20
CA ALA A 28 8.93 15.05 -13.16
C ALA A 28 8.64 16.40 -12.46
N GLU A 29 8.01 16.36 -11.28
CA GLU A 29 7.75 17.56 -10.49
C GLU A 29 9.05 18.23 -10.05
N GLU A 30 10.01 17.45 -9.55
CA GLU A 30 11.34 17.95 -9.16
C GLU A 30 12.06 18.63 -10.31
N GLU A 31 11.88 18.12 -11.53
CA GLU A 31 12.52 18.65 -12.74
C GLU A 31 11.73 19.81 -13.37
N GLY A 32 10.62 20.20 -12.77
CA GLY A 32 9.82 21.32 -13.25
C GLY A 32 8.85 20.97 -14.37
N HIS A 33 8.63 19.69 -14.66
CA HIS A 33 7.71 19.22 -15.69
C HIS A 33 6.32 18.96 -15.08
N HIS A 34 5.62 20.02 -14.69
CA HIS A 34 4.39 19.92 -13.92
C HIS A 34 3.25 19.23 -14.66
N GLU A 35 3.11 19.48 -15.97
CA GLU A 35 2.06 18.84 -16.77
C GLU A 35 2.31 17.34 -16.93
N ILE A 36 3.58 16.97 -17.11
CA ILE A 36 3.97 15.55 -17.20
C ILE A 36 3.74 14.87 -15.85
N ALA A 37 4.09 15.54 -14.74
CA ALA A 37 3.86 15.01 -13.40
C ALA A 37 2.38 14.72 -13.16
N SER A 38 1.49 15.65 -13.54
CA SER A 38 0.05 15.47 -13.41
C SER A 38 -0.47 14.32 -14.27
N TYR A 39 0.03 14.19 -15.50
CA TYR A 39 -0.34 13.08 -16.37
C TYR A 39 0.05 11.74 -15.75
N LEU A 40 1.29 11.63 -15.27
CA LEU A 40 1.80 10.38 -14.67
C LEU A 40 1.02 10.01 -13.40
N LEU A 41 0.64 11.01 -12.60
CA LEU A 41 -0.19 10.76 -11.43
C LEU A 41 -1.57 10.21 -11.82
N ASN A 42 -2.18 10.76 -12.88
CA ASN A 42 -3.46 10.27 -13.38
C ASN A 42 -3.35 8.82 -13.88
N VAL A 43 -2.25 8.48 -14.56
CA VAL A 43 -2.00 7.09 -14.98
C VAL A 43 -1.89 6.17 -13.77
N ALA A 44 -1.19 6.61 -12.72
CA ALA A 44 -1.09 5.83 -11.48
C ALA A 44 -2.46 5.53 -10.88
N VAL A 45 -3.37 6.51 -10.88
CA VAL A 45 -4.74 6.34 -10.39
C VAL A 45 -5.51 5.33 -11.24
N ASP A 46 -5.38 5.42 -12.58
CA ASP A 46 -6.03 4.46 -13.48
C ASP A 46 -5.53 3.03 -13.24
N GLU A 47 -4.21 2.86 -13.10
CA GLU A 47 -3.63 1.55 -12.80
C GLU A 47 -4.10 1.02 -11.45
N ALA A 48 -4.28 1.90 -10.46
CA ALA A 48 -4.81 1.52 -9.15
C ALA A 48 -6.24 1.00 -9.26
N GLN A 49 -7.07 1.61 -10.11
CA GLN A 49 -8.44 1.14 -10.33
C GLN A 49 -8.46 -0.24 -10.99
N HIS A 50 -7.57 -0.47 -11.97
CA HIS A 50 -7.44 -1.79 -12.60
C HIS A 50 -7.02 -2.84 -11.57
N ALA A 51 -5.99 -2.56 -10.79
CA ALA A 51 -5.50 -3.48 -9.77
C ALA A 51 -6.60 -3.79 -8.75
N ALA A 52 -7.36 -2.79 -8.31
CA ALA A 52 -8.46 -2.97 -7.36
C ALA A 52 -9.55 -3.90 -7.95
N ALA A 53 -9.87 -3.74 -9.23
CA ALA A 53 -10.84 -4.61 -9.89
C ALA A 53 -10.34 -6.06 -9.94
N PHE A 54 -9.07 -6.28 -10.26
CA PHE A 54 -8.50 -7.63 -10.26
C PHE A 54 -8.45 -8.22 -8.84
N ALA A 55 -8.16 -7.40 -7.83
CA ALA A 55 -8.21 -7.87 -6.45
C ALA A 55 -9.61 -8.42 -6.09
N ALA A 56 -10.65 -7.70 -6.51
CA ALA A 56 -12.03 -8.15 -6.28
C ALA A 56 -12.34 -9.44 -7.05
N LEU A 57 -11.98 -9.49 -8.33
CA LEU A 57 -12.21 -10.67 -9.17
C LEU A 57 -11.48 -11.92 -8.65
N LEU A 58 -10.31 -11.71 -8.05
CA LEU A 58 -9.51 -12.79 -7.47
C LEU A 58 -9.97 -13.22 -6.08
N GLY A 59 -11.03 -12.60 -5.56
CA GLY A 59 -11.56 -12.96 -4.24
C GLY A 59 -10.69 -12.49 -3.08
N LYS A 60 -9.81 -11.50 -3.29
CA LYS A 60 -8.96 -10.94 -2.23
C LYS A 60 -9.71 -10.02 -1.29
N ILE A 61 -10.88 -9.54 -1.71
CA ILE A 61 -11.69 -8.60 -0.93
C ILE A 61 -12.88 -9.34 -0.32
N LYS A 62 -13.06 -9.18 0.97
CA LYS A 62 -14.12 -9.79 1.77
C LYS A 62 -15.08 -8.72 2.26
N ASP A 63 -15.85 -9.00 3.29
CA ASP A 63 -16.65 -7.99 3.95
C ASP A 63 -15.74 -6.96 4.66
N THR A 64 -16.30 -5.80 4.97
CA THR A 64 -15.50 -4.69 5.53
C THR A 64 -14.76 -5.09 6.79
N ARG A 65 -15.42 -5.76 7.74
CA ARG A 65 -14.78 -6.16 9.00
C ARG A 65 -13.60 -7.08 8.74
N THR A 66 -13.78 -8.10 7.92
CA THR A 66 -12.72 -9.06 7.60
C THR A 66 -11.54 -8.37 6.91
N ASN A 67 -11.82 -7.46 5.96
CA ASN A 67 -10.78 -6.70 5.28
C ASN A 67 -9.94 -5.90 6.29
N LEU A 68 -10.59 -5.20 7.21
CA LEU A 68 -9.91 -4.38 8.20
C LEU A 68 -9.07 -5.24 9.17
N VAL A 69 -9.62 -6.38 9.62
CA VAL A 69 -8.90 -7.30 10.49
C VAL A 69 -7.64 -7.84 9.79
N ASN A 70 -7.78 -8.23 8.53
CA ASN A 70 -6.65 -8.76 7.75
C ASN A 70 -5.58 -7.69 7.56
N MET A 71 -5.98 -6.45 7.23
CA MET A 71 -5.02 -5.37 7.06
C MET A 71 -4.36 -4.98 8.38
N LEU A 72 -5.09 -5.03 9.48
CA LEU A 72 -4.49 -4.78 10.80
C LEU A 72 -3.36 -5.78 11.08
N ALA A 73 -3.57 -7.06 10.79
CA ALA A 73 -2.52 -8.08 10.94
C ALA A 73 -1.32 -7.77 10.04
N ASN A 74 -1.56 -7.33 8.81
CA ASN A 74 -0.50 -6.93 7.89
C ASN A 74 0.31 -5.75 8.41
N GLU A 75 -0.36 -4.73 8.98
CA GLU A 75 0.32 -3.55 9.53
C GLU A 75 1.17 -3.90 10.75
N VAL A 76 0.70 -4.80 11.61
CA VAL A 76 1.46 -5.27 12.76
C VAL A 76 2.74 -5.97 12.28
N LYS A 77 2.62 -6.84 11.29
CA LYS A 77 3.77 -7.54 10.71
C LYS A 77 4.72 -6.57 10.03
N ALA A 78 4.19 -5.64 9.24
CA ALA A 78 4.97 -4.65 8.51
C ALA A 78 5.77 -3.76 9.46
N GLU A 79 5.19 -3.34 10.58
CA GLU A 79 5.89 -2.55 11.60
C GLU A 79 7.12 -3.29 12.11
N LYS A 80 6.98 -4.57 12.47
CA LYS A 80 8.09 -5.39 12.95
C LYS A 80 9.14 -5.62 11.89
N ASP A 81 8.72 -5.96 10.69
CA ASP A 81 9.64 -6.27 9.58
C ASP A 81 10.47 -5.04 9.21
N LYS A 82 9.84 -3.87 9.17
CA LYS A 82 10.52 -2.62 8.83
C LYS A 82 11.47 -2.16 9.91
N TRP A 83 11.11 -2.40 11.18
CA TRP A 83 12.05 -2.13 12.28
C TRP A 83 13.33 -2.96 12.14
N LYS A 84 13.17 -4.27 11.87
CA LYS A 84 14.32 -5.15 11.63
C LYS A 84 15.10 -4.71 10.40
N ALA A 85 14.42 -4.37 9.32
CA ALA A 85 15.06 -3.92 8.09
C ALA A 85 15.88 -2.65 8.31
N SER A 86 15.38 -1.71 9.12
CA SER A 86 16.13 -0.49 9.42
C SER A 86 17.45 -0.79 10.13
N LYS A 87 17.45 -1.77 11.05
CA LYS A 87 18.65 -2.17 11.76
C LYS A 87 19.65 -2.85 10.84
N ILE A 88 19.19 -3.76 9.98
CA ILE A 88 20.02 -4.43 8.99
C ILE A 88 20.65 -3.40 8.04
N ALA A 89 19.83 -2.49 7.52
CA ALA A 89 20.32 -1.46 6.59
C ALA A 89 21.39 -0.58 7.24
N SER A 90 21.20 -0.19 8.49
CA SER A 90 22.19 0.60 9.23
C SER A 90 23.50 -0.17 9.39
N THR A 91 23.41 -1.46 9.76
CA THR A 91 24.58 -2.33 9.93
C THR A 91 25.36 -2.48 8.62
N GLU A 92 24.64 -2.53 7.49
CA GLU A 92 25.25 -2.67 6.17
C GLU A 92 25.71 -1.33 5.56
N GLY A 93 25.55 -0.23 6.28
CA GLY A 93 25.99 1.09 5.82
C GLY A 93 25.01 1.80 4.90
N HIS A 94 23.77 1.32 4.79
CA HIS A 94 22.73 1.93 3.96
C HIS A 94 21.88 2.88 4.82
N GLU A 95 22.46 4.02 5.23
CA GLU A 95 21.81 4.93 6.18
C GLU A 95 20.52 5.55 5.63
N GLU A 96 20.51 5.93 4.37
CA GLU A 96 19.31 6.50 3.75
C GLU A 96 18.15 5.51 3.75
N ALA A 97 18.43 4.26 3.38
CA ALA A 97 17.44 3.18 3.43
C ALA A 97 16.99 2.91 4.86
N SER A 98 17.93 2.89 5.82
CA SER A 98 17.62 2.70 7.23
C SER A 98 16.64 3.74 7.74
N GLN A 99 16.88 5.01 7.44
CA GLN A 99 16.02 6.12 7.84
C GLN A 99 14.63 6.01 7.20
N PHE A 100 14.57 5.60 5.94
CA PHE A 100 13.28 5.41 5.28
C PHE A 100 12.49 4.24 5.86
N PHE A 101 13.16 3.14 6.20
CA PHE A 101 12.50 2.03 6.91
C PHE A 101 11.94 2.48 8.25
N GLU A 102 12.66 3.32 9.00
CA GLU A 102 12.14 3.88 10.26
C GLU A 102 10.91 4.74 10.04
N LYS A 103 10.95 5.63 9.04
CA LYS A 103 9.79 6.45 8.69
C LYS A 103 8.59 5.60 8.30
N SER A 104 8.83 4.60 7.45
CA SER A 104 7.77 3.69 7.00
C SER A 104 7.20 2.88 8.17
N MET A 105 8.06 2.45 9.10
CA MET A 105 7.62 1.77 10.33
C MET A 105 6.67 2.66 11.15
N GLN A 106 7.00 3.93 11.28
CA GLN A 106 6.15 4.89 12.01
C GLN A 106 4.80 5.06 11.32
N ASP A 107 4.79 5.08 9.98
CA ASP A 107 3.55 5.14 9.20
C ASP A 107 2.70 3.86 9.43
N GLU A 108 3.34 2.68 9.44
CA GLU A 108 2.63 1.43 9.69
C GLU A 108 2.02 1.40 11.10
N ARG A 109 2.70 2.00 12.08
CA ARG A 109 2.16 2.14 13.44
C ARG A 109 0.92 3.02 13.46
N LYS A 110 0.93 4.13 12.72
CA LYS A 110 -0.24 5.00 12.58
C LYS A 110 -1.38 4.29 11.87
N HIS A 111 -1.09 3.52 10.83
CA HIS A 111 -2.10 2.72 10.12
C HIS A 111 -2.73 1.70 11.06
N LYS A 112 -1.91 1.01 11.85
CA LYS A 112 -2.38 0.04 12.84
C LYS A 112 -3.37 0.69 13.81
N ASP A 113 -3.01 1.83 14.38
CA ASP A 113 -3.85 2.55 15.33
C ASP A 113 -5.14 3.04 14.67
N GLY A 114 -5.04 3.54 13.43
CA GLY A 114 -6.20 3.96 12.66
C GLY A 114 -7.16 2.81 12.35
N LEU A 115 -6.62 1.65 11.96
CA LEU A 115 -7.44 0.46 11.68
C LEU A 115 -8.18 -0.02 12.93
N LYS A 116 -7.51 -0.01 14.08
CA LYS A 116 -8.16 -0.35 15.36
C LYS A 116 -9.32 0.59 15.66
N ARG A 117 -9.12 1.89 15.40
CA ARG A 117 -10.14 2.90 15.65
C ARG A 117 -11.36 2.71 14.74
N VAL A 118 -11.16 2.50 13.43
CA VAL A 118 -12.29 2.32 12.53
C VAL A 118 -13.00 0.98 12.78
N LEU A 119 -12.28 -0.06 13.20
CA LEU A 119 -12.90 -1.32 13.60
C LEU A 119 -13.81 -1.11 14.80
N SER A 120 -13.37 -0.33 15.78
CA SER A 120 -14.19 0.01 16.94
C SER A 120 -15.47 0.76 16.55
N LYS A 121 -15.33 1.74 15.64
CA LYS A 121 -16.47 2.51 15.12
C LYS A 121 -17.45 1.63 14.35
N LEU A 122 -16.94 0.70 13.56
CA LEU A 122 -17.78 -0.20 12.77
C LEU A 122 -18.69 -1.02 13.70
N GLY A 123 -18.15 -1.55 14.80
CA GLY A 123 -18.92 -2.28 15.78
C GLY A 123 -20.02 -1.43 16.40
N LYS A 124 -19.71 -0.18 16.73
CA LYS A 124 -20.69 0.76 17.29
C LYS A 124 -21.76 1.16 16.28
N GLY A 125 -21.35 1.44 15.04
CA GLY A 125 -22.26 1.79 13.96
C GLY A 125 -23.29 0.71 13.69
N LEU A 126 -22.86 -0.56 13.65
CA LEU A 126 -23.74 -1.69 13.44
C LEU A 126 -24.80 -1.83 14.56
N LYS A 127 -24.46 -1.44 15.77
CA LYS A 127 -25.38 -1.48 16.90
C LYS A 127 -26.42 -0.35 16.87
N GLN A 128 -26.09 0.75 16.19
CA GLN A 128 -26.96 1.93 16.11
C GLN A 128 -27.97 1.83 14.98
N GLU A 129 -27.71 1.01 14.00
CA GLU A 129 -28.60 0.78 12.86
C GLU A 129 -29.64 -0.30 13.16
#